data_729e64ff5d0d0a3326a6c8dcfb2741cb
#
_entry.id   729e64ff5d0d0a3326a6c8dcfb2741cb
#
_cell.length_a   1.000
_cell.length_b   1.000
_cell.length_c   1.000
_cell.angle_alpha   90.00
_cell.angle_beta   90.00
_cell.angle_gamma   90.00
#
_symmetry.space_group_name_H-M   'P 1'
#
loop_
_entity.id
_entity.type
_entity.pdbx_description
1 polymer ?
#
loop_
_entity_poly.entity_id
_entity_poly.type
_entity_poly.pdbx_seq_one_letter_code
_entity_poly.pdbx_strand_id
1 'polypeptide(L)'
;MEKKIIFFDVDGTLVSDTGGIEHVPESAKRAIALTRAKGNLVYLCTGRSKAEIYDFILECGIDGVIGAGGGYIEIGNQMLYHKKVTNKAVNHMVDYFDTNNFDYYVESNGGLFASKNLVKRLERIIYGDYENDPQAKARYEKKDSHFINALIEGQEMRRD
;
A
#
# COMPACT_ATOMS: atom_id res chain seq x y z
N MET A 1 -9.05 -7.23 -33.45
CA MET A 1 -8.72 -8.21 -32.39
C MET A 1 -9.67 -7.96 -31.20
N GLU A 2 -10.09 -9.02 -30.53
CA GLU A 2 -10.92 -8.91 -29.36
C GLU A 2 -10.17 -8.22 -28.22
N LYS A 3 -10.80 -7.25 -27.55
CA LYS A 3 -10.23 -6.51 -26.42
C LYS A 3 -10.17 -7.42 -25.21
N LYS A 4 -9.00 -7.52 -24.57
CA LYS A 4 -8.78 -8.33 -23.36
C LYS A 4 -8.59 -7.44 -22.15
N ILE A 5 -8.93 -7.99 -20.99
CA ILE A 5 -8.64 -7.40 -19.67
C ILE A 5 -7.61 -8.30 -19.00
N ILE A 6 -6.52 -7.72 -18.54
CA ILE A 6 -5.44 -8.40 -17.85
C ILE A 6 -5.41 -7.90 -16.40
N PHE A 7 -5.44 -8.82 -15.46
CA PHE A 7 -5.34 -8.53 -14.03
C PHE A 7 -3.96 -8.92 -13.54
N PHE A 8 -3.30 -8.01 -12.83
CA PHE A 8 -2.04 -8.27 -12.13
C PHE A 8 -2.25 -8.17 -10.62
N ASP A 9 -1.72 -9.14 -9.90
CA ASP A 9 -1.43 -8.96 -8.49
C ASP A 9 -0.19 -8.06 -8.33
N VAL A 10 -0.05 -7.43 -7.16
CA VAL A 10 1.03 -6.47 -6.90
C VAL A 10 2.24 -7.18 -6.29
N ASP A 11 2.06 -7.74 -5.09
CA ASP A 11 3.15 -8.23 -4.26
C ASP A 11 3.70 -9.57 -4.77
N GLY A 12 5.00 -9.60 -5.13
CA GLY A 12 5.62 -10.78 -5.69
C GLY A 12 5.21 -11.11 -7.13
N THR A 13 4.39 -10.25 -7.78
CA THR A 13 3.96 -10.40 -9.18
C THR A 13 4.40 -9.20 -10.01
N LEU A 14 3.83 -8.02 -9.77
CA LEU A 14 4.16 -6.79 -10.48
C LEU A 14 5.31 -6.05 -9.80
N VAL A 15 5.31 -6.03 -8.47
CA VAL A 15 6.32 -5.38 -7.66
C VAL A 15 7.34 -6.39 -7.19
N SER A 16 8.61 -6.07 -7.37
CA SER A 16 9.76 -6.80 -6.86
C SER A 16 10.43 -5.99 -5.76
N ASP A 17 10.86 -6.68 -4.72
CA ASP A 17 11.71 -6.12 -3.67
C ASP A 17 13.16 -6.49 -3.94
N THR A 18 14.02 -5.49 -4.05
CA THR A 18 15.47 -5.69 -4.16
C THR A 18 16.16 -4.92 -3.03
N GLY A 19 16.57 -5.66 -1.98
CA GLY A 19 17.27 -5.07 -0.85
C GLY A 19 16.41 -4.13 0.01
N GLY A 20 15.10 -4.39 0.09
CA GLY A 20 14.14 -3.58 0.85
C GLY A 20 13.57 -2.40 0.07
N ILE A 21 13.87 -2.28 -1.24
CA ILE A 21 13.33 -1.23 -2.10
C ILE A 21 12.35 -1.85 -3.10
N GLU A 22 11.09 -1.49 -2.97
CA GLU A 22 10.05 -1.90 -3.91
C GLU A 22 10.16 -1.16 -5.23
N HIS A 23 10.03 -1.88 -6.34
CA HIS A 23 10.01 -1.31 -7.68
C HIS A 23 9.24 -2.19 -8.67
N VAL A 24 8.79 -1.60 -9.77
CA VAL A 24 8.27 -2.34 -10.93
C VAL A 24 9.38 -2.48 -11.96
N PRO A 25 9.76 -3.72 -12.36
CA PRO A 25 10.80 -3.92 -13.37
C PRO A 25 10.49 -3.22 -14.70
N GLU A 26 11.50 -2.65 -15.34
CA GLU A 26 11.33 -1.97 -16.63
C GLU A 26 10.77 -2.86 -17.75
N SER A 27 11.04 -4.18 -17.67
CA SER A 27 10.43 -5.17 -18.58
C SER A 27 8.92 -5.26 -18.39
N ALA A 28 8.41 -5.20 -17.16
CA ALA A 28 6.98 -5.21 -16.84
C ALA A 28 6.31 -3.91 -17.33
N LYS A 29 6.90 -2.75 -17.07
CA LYS A 29 6.39 -1.46 -17.56
C LYS A 29 6.24 -1.45 -19.08
N ARG A 30 7.27 -1.94 -19.81
CA ARG A 30 7.21 -2.07 -21.27
C ARG A 30 6.15 -3.05 -21.74
N ALA A 31 5.97 -4.19 -21.06
CA ALA A 31 4.95 -5.18 -21.40
C ALA A 31 3.54 -4.61 -21.21
N ILE A 32 3.30 -3.85 -20.14
CA ILE A 32 2.04 -3.15 -19.88
C ILE A 32 1.78 -2.13 -21.00
N ALA A 33 2.75 -1.28 -21.31
CA ALA A 33 2.61 -0.27 -22.36
C ALA A 33 2.27 -0.89 -23.73
N LEU A 34 2.96 -1.98 -24.13
CA LEU A 34 2.69 -2.70 -25.38
C LEU A 34 1.32 -3.37 -25.38
N THR A 35 0.89 -3.88 -24.23
CA THR A 35 -0.43 -4.50 -24.05
C THR A 35 -1.55 -3.48 -24.26
N ARG A 36 -1.40 -2.30 -23.65
CA ARG A 36 -2.36 -1.20 -23.79
C ARG A 36 -2.36 -0.61 -25.20
N ALA A 37 -1.20 -0.48 -25.83
CA ALA A 37 -1.10 -0.02 -27.22
C ALA A 37 -1.86 -0.92 -28.23
N LYS A 38 -2.10 -2.20 -27.88
CA LYS A 38 -2.95 -3.13 -28.64
C LYS A 38 -4.45 -3.01 -28.31
N GLY A 39 -4.84 -2.03 -27.48
CA GLY A 39 -6.23 -1.78 -27.09
C GLY A 39 -6.74 -2.65 -25.95
N ASN A 40 -5.87 -3.41 -25.28
CA ASN A 40 -6.23 -4.17 -24.08
C ASN A 40 -6.24 -3.26 -22.83
N LEU A 41 -6.89 -3.74 -21.75
CA LEU A 41 -6.94 -3.05 -20.47
C LEU A 41 -6.10 -3.79 -19.44
N VAL A 42 -5.48 -3.04 -18.54
CA VAL A 42 -4.64 -3.57 -17.46
C VAL A 42 -5.17 -3.10 -16.12
N TYR A 43 -5.48 -4.03 -15.25
CA TYR A 43 -6.03 -3.79 -13.93
C TYR A 43 -5.15 -4.40 -12.85
N LEU A 44 -5.10 -3.77 -11.68
CA LEU A 44 -4.58 -4.40 -10.46
C LEU A 44 -5.68 -5.20 -9.77
N CYS A 45 -5.29 -6.32 -9.15
CA CYS A 45 -6.14 -7.10 -8.25
C CYS A 45 -5.28 -7.47 -7.02
N THR A 46 -5.42 -6.72 -5.92
CA THR A 46 -4.48 -6.74 -4.80
C THR A 46 -5.17 -6.68 -3.44
N GLY A 47 -4.48 -7.22 -2.42
CA GLY A 47 -4.84 -7.00 -1.02
C GLY A 47 -4.58 -5.59 -0.51
N ARG A 48 -3.69 -4.84 -1.17
CA ARG A 48 -3.33 -3.48 -0.75
C ARG A 48 -4.54 -2.55 -0.70
N SER A 49 -4.60 -1.71 0.32
CA SER A 49 -5.50 -0.57 0.37
C SER A 49 -5.13 0.49 -0.67
N LYS A 50 -6.01 1.44 -0.94
CA LYS A 50 -5.70 2.51 -1.90
C LYS A 50 -4.46 3.32 -1.49
N ALA A 51 -4.27 3.53 -0.19
CA ALA A 51 -3.12 4.26 0.35
C ALA A 51 -1.78 3.52 0.19
N GLU A 52 -1.81 2.21 -0.08
CA GLU A 52 -0.61 1.39 -0.30
C GLU A 52 -0.32 1.13 -1.78
N ILE A 53 -1.14 1.66 -2.68
CA ILE A 53 -0.85 1.64 -4.12
C ILE A 53 -0.10 2.93 -4.46
N TYR A 54 1.22 2.85 -4.35
CA TYR A 54 2.12 3.99 -4.52
C TYR A 54 2.22 4.44 -5.97
N ASP A 55 2.61 5.69 -6.18
CA ASP A 55 2.67 6.33 -7.50
C ASP A 55 3.50 5.53 -8.51
N PHE A 56 4.64 4.94 -8.11
CA PHE A 56 5.48 4.14 -9.00
C PHE A 56 4.77 2.90 -9.60
N ILE A 57 3.70 2.40 -8.93
CA ILE A 57 2.85 1.32 -9.44
C ILE A 57 1.83 1.87 -10.44
N LEU A 58 1.19 2.99 -10.10
CA LEU A 58 0.17 3.63 -10.95
C LEU A 58 0.76 4.20 -12.25
N GLU A 59 1.99 4.71 -12.20
CA GLU A 59 2.75 5.23 -13.34
C GLU A 59 3.03 4.18 -14.43
N CYS A 60 2.87 2.88 -14.12
CA CYS A 60 2.95 1.82 -15.11
C CYS A 60 1.81 1.85 -16.15
N GLY A 61 0.80 2.71 -15.96
CA GLY A 61 -0.31 2.85 -16.87
C GLY A 61 -1.43 1.85 -16.58
N ILE A 62 -1.91 1.84 -15.36
CA ILE A 62 -3.00 0.99 -14.90
C ILE A 62 -4.34 1.64 -15.23
N ASP A 63 -5.27 0.86 -15.80
CA ASP A 63 -6.61 1.34 -16.19
C ASP A 63 -7.62 1.29 -15.04
N GLY A 64 -7.38 0.45 -14.02
CA GLY A 64 -8.21 0.37 -12.83
C GLY A 64 -7.68 -0.58 -11.77
N VAL A 65 -8.31 -0.59 -10.61
CA VAL A 65 -7.88 -1.32 -9.42
C VAL A 65 -9.07 -2.04 -8.77
N ILE A 66 -8.86 -3.30 -8.43
CA ILE A 66 -9.63 -4.05 -7.44
C ILE A 66 -8.72 -4.18 -6.22
N GLY A 67 -8.95 -3.38 -5.20
CA GLY A 67 -8.07 -3.30 -4.03
C GLY A 67 -8.73 -3.72 -2.73
N ALA A 68 -7.94 -3.76 -1.66
CA ALA A 68 -8.35 -4.19 -0.32
C ALA A 68 -9.04 -5.56 -0.34
N GLY A 69 -8.48 -6.53 -1.10
CA GLY A 69 -9.07 -7.87 -1.24
C GLY A 69 -10.48 -7.87 -1.83
N GLY A 70 -10.82 -6.90 -2.69
CA GLY A 70 -12.16 -6.69 -3.25
C GLY A 70 -13.01 -5.70 -2.46
N GLY A 71 -12.44 -4.99 -1.50
CA GLY A 71 -13.12 -3.97 -0.71
C GLY A 71 -13.49 -2.72 -1.52
N TYR A 72 -12.75 -2.43 -2.59
CA TYR A 72 -13.10 -1.37 -3.54
C TYR A 72 -12.74 -1.72 -4.99
N ILE A 73 -13.44 -1.07 -5.91
CA ILE A 73 -13.18 -1.13 -7.36
C ILE A 73 -13.16 0.29 -7.89
N GLU A 74 -12.06 0.66 -8.53
CA GLU A 74 -11.88 1.97 -9.17
C GLU A 74 -11.44 1.78 -10.62
N ILE A 75 -12.06 2.52 -11.55
CA ILE A 75 -11.69 2.53 -12.97
C ILE A 75 -11.39 3.98 -13.37
N GLY A 76 -10.17 4.23 -13.81
CA GLY A 76 -9.69 5.60 -13.95
C GLY A 76 -9.79 6.33 -12.61
N ASN A 77 -10.53 7.44 -12.57
CA ASN A 77 -10.75 8.21 -11.33
C ASN A 77 -12.16 8.00 -10.75
N GLN A 78 -12.89 6.97 -11.19
CA GLN A 78 -14.25 6.70 -10.76
C GLN A 78 -14.30 5.49 -9.83
N MET A 79 -14.73 5.72 -8.57
CA MET A 79 -15.02 4.66 -7.63
C MET A 79 -16.35 3.99 -8.02
N LEU A 80 -16.29 2.73 -8.46
CA LEU A 80 -17.47 1.95 -8.85
C LEU A 80 -18.08 1.18 -7.67
N TYR A 81 -17.24 0.75 -6.75
CA TYR A 81 -17.64 -0.03 -5.59
C TYR A 81 -16.73 0.30 -4.40
N HIS A 82 -17.32 0.44 -3.21
CA HIS A 82 -16.57 0.62 -1.98
C HIS A 82 -17.36 0.10 -0.80
N LYS A 83 -16.93 -1.02 -0.24
CA LYS A 83 -17.50 -1.60 0.98
C LYS A 83 -16.69 -1.12 2.19
N LYS A 84 -17.26 -0.17 2.93
CA LYS A 84 -16.64 0.36 4.15
C LYS A 84 -16.96 -0.52 5.36
N VAL A 85 -15.98 -0.66 6.25
CA VAL A 85 -16.23 -1.16 7.61
C VAL A 85 -16.95 -0.05 8.38
N THR A 86 -17.94 -0.41 9.23
CA THR A 86 -18.68 0.59 10.01
C THR A 86 -17.81 1.21 11.09
N ASN A 87 -18.02 2.48 11.41
CA ASN A 87 -17.29 3.17 12.50
C ASN A 87 -17.40 2.40 13.82
N LYS A 88 -18.57 1.81 14.13
CA LYS A 88 -18.76 0.98 15.32
C LYS A 88 -17.79 -0.22 15.35
N ALA A 89 -17.60 -0.90 14.22
CA ALA A 89 -16.71 -2.05 14.14
C ALA A 89 -15.23 -1.61 14.24
N VAL A 90 -14.87 -0.52 13.57
CA VAL A 90 -13.50 0.05 13.66
C VAL A 90 -13.19 0.45 15.09
N ASN A 91 -14.09 1.21 15.75
CA ASN A 91 -13.88 1.62 17.14
C ASN A 91 -13.75 0.42 18.08
N HIS A 92 -14.58 -0.61 17.90
CA HIS A 92 -14.48 -1.83 18.71
C HIS A 92 -13.12 -2.53 18.55
N MET A 93 -12.60 -2.64 17.33
CA MET A 93 -11.27 -3.22 17.07
C MET A 93 -10.16 -2.38 17.70
N VAL A 94 -10.21 -1.07 17.52
CA VAL A 94 -9.23 -0.14 18.10
C VAL A 94 -9.24 -0.21 19.63
N ASP A 95 -10.41 -0.15 20.26
CA ASP A 95 -10.54 -0.26 21.72
C ASP A 95 -9.98 -1.60 22.24
N TYR A 96 -10.19 -2.68 21.49
CA TYR A 96 -9.63 -3.99 21.83
C TYR A 96 -8.10 -3.99 21.77
N PHE A 97 -7.51 -3.43 20.70
CA PHE A 97 -6.04 -3.35 20.55
C PHE A 97 -5.43 -2.46 21.61
N ASP A 98 -6.01 -1.28 21.87
CA ASP A 98 -5.54 -0.36 22.89
C ASP A 98 -5.60 -0.98 24.30
N THR A 99 -6.70 -1.67 24.63
CA THR A 99 -6.90 -2.34 25.94
C THR A 99 -5.87 -3.46 26.17
N ASN A 100 -5.47 -4.15 25.11
CA ASN A 100 -4.50 -5.25 25.17
C ASN A 100 -3.06 -4.81 24.87
N ASN A 101 -2.80 -3.51 24.70
CA ASN A 101 -1.49 -2.95 24.36
C ASN A 101 -0.87 -3.54 23.08
N PHE A 102 -1.71 -3.83 22.08
CA PHE A 102 -1.25 -4.22 20.76
C PHE A 102 -0.94 -2.99 19.93
N ASP A 103 0.14 -3.06 19.17
CA ASP A 103 0.34 -2.09 18.10
C ASP A 103 -0.47 -2.51 16.87
N TYR A 104 -1.02 -1.51 16.19
CA TYR A 104 -1.82 -1.71 14.98
C TYR A 104 -1.68 -0.53 14.03
N TYR A 105 -2.02 -0.74 12.79
CA TYR A 105 -2.39 0.35 11.88
C TYR A 105 -3.72 0.01 11.20
N VAL A 106 -4.44 1.06 10.84
CA VAL A 106 -5.72 0.96 10.15
C VAL A 106 -5.58 1.55 8.76
N GLU A 107 -6.00 0.77 7.78
CA GLU A 107 -5.93 1.13 6.38
C GLU A 107 -7.22 1.79 5.92
N SER A 108 -7.09 2.85 5.15
CA SER A 108 -8.20 3.50 4.48
C SER A 108 -7.77 4.01 3.10
N ASN A 109 -8.73 4.48 2.32
CA ASN A 109 -8.41 5.15 1.04
C ASN A 109 -7.67 6.49 1.25
N GLY A 110 -7.71 7.06 2.44
CA GLY A 110 -7.10 8.34 2.78
C GLY A 110 -5.76 8.26 3.50
N GLY A 111 -5.30 7.06 3.85
CA GLY A 111 -4.02 6.87 4.53
C GLY A 111 -3.93 5.59 5.36
N LEU A 112 -2.77 5.38 5.94
CA LEU A 112 -2.44 4.32 6.89
C LEU A 112 -2.26 4.95 8.27
N PHE A 113 -3.15 4.67 9.20
CA PHE A 113 -3.18 5.31 10.52
C PHE A 113 -2.62 4.39 11.59
N ALA A 114 -1.44 4.73 12.09
CA ALA A 114 -0.68 3.93 13.05
C ALA A 114 -1.06 4.25 14.50
N SER A 115 -1.09 3.22 15.36
CA SER A 115 -1.13 3.37 16.80
C SER A 115 0.11 4.09 17.32
N LYS A 116 -0.01 4.67 18.51
CA LYS A 116 1.10 5.34 19.18
C LYS A 116 2.30 4.39 19.31
N ASN A 117 3.48 4.83 18.94
CA ASN A 117 4.76 4.10 18.96
C ASN A 117 4.94 3.00 17.88
N LEU A 118 3.93 2.66 17.07
CA LEU A 118 4.09 1.64 16.02
C LEU A 118 5.19 2.03 15.03
N VAL A 119 5.20 3.27 14.55
CA VAL A 119 6.17 3.75 13.55
C VAL A 119 7.60 3.54 14.07
N LYS A 120 7.89 3.98 15.31
CA LYS A 120 9.21 3.81 15.91
C LYS A 120 9.62 2.34 16.07
N ARG A 121 8.69 1.45 16.36
CA ARG A 121 8.96 0.00 16.44
C ARG A 121 9.25 -0.60 15.07
N LEU A 122 8.47 -0.22 14.07
CA LEU A 122 8.66 -0.68 12.69
C LEU A 122 9.97 -0.16 12.10
N GLU A 123 10.34 1.09 12.36
CA GLU A 123 11.65 1.64 11.98
C GLU A 123 12.80 0.78 12.50
N ARG A 124 12.74 0.37 13.77
CA ARG A 124 13.75 -0.53 14.36
C ARG A 124 13.77 -1.92 13.73
N ILE A 125 12.62 -2.45 13.34
CA ILE A 125 12.52 -3.76 12.66
C ILE A 125 13.08 -3.68 11.24
N ILE A 126 12.73 -2.64 10.50
CA ILE A 126 13.08 -2.50 9.07
C ILE A 126 14.51 -2.02 8.89
N TYR A 127 14.92 -1.01 9.64
CA TYR A 127 16.25 -0.41 9.51
C TYR A 127 17.30 -1.03 10.45
N GLY A 128 16.87 -1.71 11.51
CA GLY A 128 17.76 -2.25 12.52
C GLY A 128 18.14 -1.23 13.59
N ASP A 129 19.30 -1.43 14.23
CA ASP A 129 19.80 -0.54 15.29
C ASP A 129 20.48 0.71 14.69
N TYR A 130 19.68 1.59 14.12
CA TYR A 130 20.16 2.84 13.49
C TYR A 130 20.74 3.85 14.48
N GLU A 131 20.62 3.62 15.80
CA GLU A 131 21.25 4.45 16.82
C GLU A 131 22.74 4.08 17.00
N ASN A 132 23.11 2.80 16.80
CA ASN A 132 24.45 2.28 17.06
C ASN A 132 25.16 1.69 15.82
N ASP A 133 24.44 1.32 14.77
CA ASP A 133 25.00 0.76 13.53
C ASP A 133 25.01 1.82 12.40
N PRO A 134 26.21 2.20 11.90
CA PRO A 134 26.32 3.17 10.80
C PRO A 134 25.62 2.75 9.49
N GLN A 135 25.53 1.44 9.19
CA GLN A 135 24.85 0.97 7.98
C GLN A 135 23.33 1.08 8.14
N ALA A 136 22.80 0.68 9.30
CA ALA A 136 21.41 0.86 9.66
C ALA A 136 21.01 2.35 9.65
N LYS A 137 21.89 3.21 10.19
CA LYS A 137 21.70 4.67 10.20
C LYS A 137 21.62 5.25 8.79
N ALA A 138 22.49 4.84 7.88
CA ALA A 138 22.50 5.30 6.51
C ALA A 138 21.20 4.93 5.76
N ARG A 139 20.61 3.76 6.05
CA ARG A 139 19.30 3.34 5.51
C ARG A 139 18.16 4.16 6.12
N TYR A 140 18.17 4.34 7.43
CA TYR A 140 17.18 5.16 8.15
C TYR A 140 17.17 6.62 7.65
N GLU A 141 18.33 7.22 7.41
CA GLU A 141 18.43 8.59 6.90
C GLU A 141 17.91 8.73 5.46
N LYS A 142 18.01 7.69 4.64
CA LYS A 142 17.44 7.67 3.28
C LYS A 142 15.92 7.56 3.27
N LYS A 143 15.32 7.07 4.33
CA LYS A 143 13.88 6.79 4.43
C LYS A 143 13.37 5.99 3.22
N ASP A 144 14.07 4.90 2.88
CA ASP A 144 13.85 4.11 1.68
C ASP A 144 12.64 3.16 1.75
N SER A 145 11.94 3.09 2.88
CA SER A 145 10.71 2.29 3.03
C SER A 145 9.46 3.10 2.67
N HIS A 146 8.83 2.78 1.57
CA HIS A 146 7.53 3.38 1.18
C HIS A 146 6.47 3.17 2.24
N PHE A 147 6.42 1.97 2.85
CA PHE A 147 5.46 1.63 3.88
C PHE A 147 5.60 2.52 5.13
N ILE A 148 6.81 2.65 5.69
CA ILE A 148 7.05 3.52 6.85
C ILE A 148 6.66 4.97 6.54
N ASN A 149 7.05 5.46 5.36
CA ASN A 149 6.77 6.84 4.96
C ASN A 149 5.28 7.12 4.73
N ALA A 150 4.49 6.08 4.45
CA ALA A 150 3.04 6.19 4.28
C ALA A 150 2.25 6.16 5.60
N LEU A 151 2.87 5.72 6.70
CA LEU A 151 2.22 5.66 8.00
C LEU A 151 2.05 7.06 8.61
N ILE A 152 0.84 7.34 9.08
CA ILE A 152 0.46 8.59 9.75
C ILE A 152 0.37 8.30 11.25
N GLU A 153 1.36 8.80 12.02
CA GLU A 153 1.39 8.63 13.48
C GLU A 153 0.59 9.73 14.18
N GLY A 154 -0.08 9.36 15.27
CA GLY A 154 -0.66 10.32 16.21
C GLY A 154 -1.86 11.11 15.72
N GLN A 155 -2.41 10.83 14.57
CA GLN A 155 -3.74 11.31 14.25
C GLN A 155 -4.74 10.46 15.02
N GLU A 156 -5.45 11.09 15.98
CA GLU A 156 -6.68 10.49 16.48
C GLU A 156 -7.51 10.13 15.25
N MET A 157 -7.74 8.84 15.04
CA MET A 157 -8.72 8.42 14.05
C MET A 157 -10.01 9.12 14.46
N ARG A 158 -10.50 10.03 13.59
CA ARG A 158 -11.75 10.71 13.86
C ARG A 158 -12.79 9.62 14.02
N ARG A 159 -13.23 9.45 15.25
CA ARG A 159 -14.23 8.45 15.67
C ARG A 159 -15.66 8.90 15.33
N ASP A 160 -15.77 9.93 14.45
CA ASP A 160 -17.03 10.55 14.02
C ASP A 160 -17.71 9.77 12.89
#